data_303c29053b42c6cea3027aa1d2c86e44
#
_entry.id   303c29053b42c6cea3027aa1d2c86e44
#
_cell.length_a   1.000
_cell.length_b   1.000
_cell.length_c   1.000
_cell.angle_alpha   90.00
_cell.angle_beta   90.00
_cell.angle_gamma   90.00
#
_symmetry.space_group_name_H-M   'P 1'
#
loop_
_entity.id
_entity.type
_entity.pdbx_description
1 polymer ?
#
loop_
_entity_poly.entity_id
_entity_poly.type
_entity_poly.pdbx_seq_one_letter_code
_entity_poly.pdbx_strand_id
1 'polypeptide(L)'
;GKLAGVAFQPAQGASVLEEKALRAAAVAAVAPEIAKRLGQLAAEPDAAFGFTPEGLVLWRGEAAGAVAGGTPFAPRVRLFGELGPASARERAARRLEAFLAAEAARRLGPLRKLEAALASGRIKGLARGIAYRLIESGGVLDRALVRAEAKALSQVERRALKALGVRLGAFSLYLPGLLRPQAMAFAQGFIPREGRPRPGAVSRLSDPPPSPAVLAAFGLRAVGRLAVPVEALERLDALLRSAAKPGLLSDQAREELGWNEHEARDILRALGFAPTAKPKAGEPVVWRRRGEKAQQRPEPPPSPHSPFAALAALKDQPAPTRRPR
;
A
#
# COMPACT_ATOMS: atom_id res chain seq x y z
N GLY A 1 15.80 34.72 6.26
CA GLY A 1 15.59 34.28 7.63
C GLY A 1 14.51 33.21 7.72
N LYS A 2 14.72 32.23 8.56
CA LYS A 2 13.82 31.07 8.71
C LYS A 2 12.49 31.48 9.34
N LEU A 3 11.38 30.94 8.89
CA LEU A 3 10.10 30.97 9.62
C LEU A 3 10.19 30.21 10.96
N ALA A 4 11.15 29.32 11.08
CA ALA A 4 11.44 28.55 12.28
C ALA A 4 12.14 29.44 13.31
N GLY A 5 11.35 29.94 14.28
CA GLY A 5 11.79 30.29 15.58
C GLY A 5 12.91 31.38 15.72
N VAL A 6 12.54 32.61 15.95
CA VAL A 6 13.41 33.50 16.68
C VAL A 6 13.38 33.06 18.14
N ALA A 7 14.40 32.34 18.58
CA ALA A 7 14.59 32.04 20.00
C ALA A 7 15.28 33.23 20.66
N PHE A 8 14.59 33.87 21.60
CA PHE A 8 15.20 34.89 22.44
C PHE A 8 15.82 34.21 23.65
N GLN A 9 17.13 34.36 23.82
CA GLN A 9 17.81 34.03 25.08
C GLN A 9 17.87 35.24 25.95
N PRO A 10 17.33 35.22 27.18
CA PRO A 10 17.47 36.32 28.12
C PRO A 10 18.94 36.49 28.52
N ALA A 11 19.34 37.74 28.78
CA ALA A 11 20.64 38.03 29.38
C ALA A 11 20.70 37.44 30.80
N GLN A 12 21.86 36.88 31.17
CA GLN A 12 22.04 36.33 32.53
C GLN A 12 21.80 37.45 33.57
N GLY A 13 20.85 37.22 34.50
CA GLY A 13 20.55 38.09 35.61
C GLY A 13 19.28 38.95 35.47
N ALA A 14 18.51 38.82 34.38
CA ALA A 14 17.22 39.51 34.25
C ALA A 14 16.15 38.90 35.17
N SER A 15 15.35 39.78 35.82
CA SER A 15 14.19 39.32 36.58
C SER A 15 13.12 38.73 35.67
N VAL A 16 12.27 37.83 36.19
CA VAL A 16 11.18 37.18 35.41
C VAL A 16 10.25 38.22 34.72
N LEU A 17 10.05 39.36 35.32
CA LEU A 17 9.25 40.46 34.77
C LEU A 17 9.97 41.17 33.60
N GLU A 18 11.27 41.41 33.72
CA GLU A 18 12.09 41.98 32.65
C GLU A 18 12.23 41.03 31.48
N GLU A 19 12.37 39.71 31.73
CA GLU A 19 12.39 38.69 30.69
C GLU A 19 11.07 38.65 29.91
N LYS A 20 9.93 38.71 30.61
CA LYS A 20 8.60 38.76 29.98
C LYS A 20 8.39 40.03 29.15
N ALA A 21 8.83 41.19 29.66
CA ALA A 21 8.74 42.45 28.94
C ALA A 21 9.63 42.47 27.69
N LEU A 22 10.87 41.98 27.79
CA LEU A 22 11.80 41.85 26.67
C LEU A 22 11.28 40.89 25.59
N ARG A 23 10.70 39.77 25.99
CA ARG A 23 10.04 38.84 25.04
C ARG A 23 8.88 39.51 24.32
N ALA A 24 8.02 40.22 25.04
CA ALA A 24 6.88 40.92 24.46
C ALA A 24 7.32 41.99 23.46
N ALA A 25 8.33 42.82 23.83
CA ALA A 25 8.90 43.84 22.96
C ALA A 25 9.55 43.23 21.70
N ALA A 26 10.29 42.17 21.87
CA ALA A 26 10.92 41.45 20.74
C ALA A 26 9.88 40.83 19.80
N VAL A 27 8.81 40.22 20.33
CA VAL A 27 7.68 39.72 19.53
C VAL A 27 7.01 40.85 18.78
N ALA A 28 6.76 42.00 19.42
CA ALA A 28 6.16 43.13 18.77
C ALA A 28 7.03 43.73 17.65
N ALA A 29 8.35 43.76 17.83
CA ALA A 29 9.29 44.24 16.82
C ALA A 29 9.35 43.37 15.58
N VAL A 30 9.24 42.01 15.69
CA VAL A 30 9.31 41.09 14.56
C VAL A 30 7.94 40.79 13.94
N ALA A 31 6.83 41.11 14.62
CA ALA A 31 5.48 40.79 14.16
C ALA A 31 5.16 41.31 12.74
N PRO A 32 5.52 42.55 12.34
CA PRO A 32 5.27 43.06 11.00
C PRO A 32 6.01 42.27 9.92
N GLU A 33 7.27 41.89 10.15
CA GLU A 33 8.06 41.10 9.20
C GLU A 33 7.52 39.67 9.07
N ILE A 34 7.09 39.07 10.19
CA ILE A 34 6.45 37.75 10.16
C ILE A 34 5.12 37.80 9.40
N ALA A 35 4.30 38.82 9.62
CA ALA A 35 3.05 39.01 8.90
C ALA A 35 3.28 39.17 7.39
N LYS A 36 4.31 39.93 7.00
CA LYS A 36 4.73 40.07 5.59
C LYS A 36 5.16 38.74 4.98
N ARG A 37 5.98 37.93 5.67
CA ARG A 37 6.43 36.60 5.20
C ARG A 37 5.29 35.62 5.09
N LEU A 38 4.37 35.58 6.05
CA LEU A 38 3.16 34.77 5.98
C LEU A 38 2.28 35.17 4.79
N GLY A 39 2.19 36.49 4.50
CA GLY A 39 1.52 37.00 3.31
C GLY A 39 2.21 36.58 2.01
N GLN A 40 3.53 36.63 1.95
CA GLN A 40 4.30 36.11 0.80
C GLN A 40 4.06 34.62 0.59
N LEU A 41 4.19 33.79 1.64
CA LEU A 41 3.92 32.36 1.57
C LEU A 41 2.51 32.08 1.03
N ALA A 42 1.50 32.83 1.52
CA ALA A 42 0.11 32.65 1.07
C ALA A 42 -0.13 33.01 -0.40
N ALA A 43 0.73 33.83 -1.00
CA ALA A 43 0.64 34.28 -2.38
C ALA A 43 1.56 33.49 -3.35
N GLU A 44 2.43 32.63 -2.85
CA GLU A 44 3.41 31.90 -3.68
C GLU A 44 2.76 30.87 -4.60
N PRO A 45 3.31 30.66 -5.79
CA PRO A 45 2.90 29.59 -6.70
C PRO A 45 3.35 28.21 -6.18
N ASP A 46 2.74 27.14 -6.69
CA ASP A 46 3.05 25.76 -6.29
C ASP A 46 4.53 25.38 -6.48
N ALA A 47 5.20 25.96 -7.48
CA ALA A 47 6.62 25.71 -7.76
C ALA A 47 7.58 26.13 -6.61
N ALA A 48 7.13 27.03 -5.73
CA ALA A 48 7.91 27.44 -4.57
C ALA A 48 7.84 26.45 -3.39
N PHE A 49 6.96 25.44 -3.49
CA PHE A 49 6.74 24.47 -2.43
C PHE A 49 7.31 23.11 -2.74
N GLY A 50 7.66 22.37 -1.70
CA GLY A 50 8.08 20.99 -1.74
C GLY A 50 7.42 20.17 -0.63
N PHE A 51 7.45 18.85 -0.79
CA PHE A 51 6.96 17.95 0.23
C PHE A 51 7.90 16.75 0.37
N THR A 52 8.21 16.39 1.61
CA THR A 52 9.15 15.31 1.91
C THR A 52 8.44 14.05 2.39
N PRO A 53 9.07 12.86 2.24
CA PRO A 53 8.51 11.62 2.78
C PRO A 53 8.34 11.63 4.31
N GLU A 54 9.02 12.53 5.01
CA GLU A 54 8.91 12.72 6.46
C GLU A 54 7.68 13.55 6.87
N GLY A 55 6.93 14.08 5.88
CA GLY A 55 5.73 14.88 6.12
C GLY A 55 6.01 16.38 6.31
N LEU A 56 7.20 16.84 5.92
CA LEU A 56 7.55 18.27 5.97
C LEU A 56 7.10 18.97 4.69
N VAL A 57 6.45 20.12 4.85
CA VAL A 57 6.14 21.02 3.73
C VAL A 57 7.22 22.09 3.66
N LEU A 58 7.85 22.19 2.51
CA LEU A 58 8.94 23.11 2.26
C LEU A 58 8.42 24.35 1.52
N TRP A 59 8.95 25.51 1.85
CA TRP A 59 8.80 26.74 1.10
C TRP A 59 10.19 27.26 0.71
N ARG A 60 10.44 27.37 -0.61
CA ARG A 60 11.75 27.76 -1.16
C ARG A 60 12.91 26.91 -0.60
N GLY A 61 12.67 25.61 -0.40
CA GLY A 61 13.65 24.65 0.12
C GLY A 61 13.75 24.58 1.64
N GLU A 62 13.11 25.50 2.39
CA GLU A 62 13.14 25.51 3.85
C GLU A 62 11.82 24.96 4.44
N ALA A 63 11.92 24.27 5.59
CA ALA A 63 10.75 23.69 6.24
C ALA A 63 9.83 24.79 6.79
N ALA A 64 8.63 24.90 6.23
CA ALA A 64 7.61 25.87 6.62
C ALA A 64 6.54 25.29 7.55
N GLY A 65 6.31 23.99 7.48
CA GLY A 65 5.32 23.29 8.29
C GLY A 65 5.41 21.80 8.14
N ALA A 66 4.51 21.08 8.81
CA ALA A 66 4.40 19.64 8.72
C ALA A 66 2.93 19.22 8.63
N VAL A 67 2.68 18.05 8.03
CA VAL A 67 1.37 17.40 8.09
C VAL A 67 1.02 17.11 9.55
N ALA A 68 -0.14 17.57 9.97
CA ALA A 68 -0.65 17.42 11.33
C ALA A 68 -1.90 16.52 11.41
N GLY A 69 -2.37 16.01 10.26
CA GLY A 69 -3.54 15.15 10.16
C GLY A 69 -4.27 15.29 8.84
N GLY A 70 -5.49 14.76 8.79
CA GLY A 70 -6.29 14.70 7.59
C GLY A 70 -5.92 13.54 6.68
N THR A 71 -6.41 13.60 5.44
CA THR A 71 -6.08 12.65 4.37
C THR A 71 -5.21 13.32 3.31
N PRO A 72 -4.54 12.59 2.43
CA PRO A 72 -3.80 13.20 1.33
C PRO A 72 -4.61 14.18 0.46
N PHE A 73 -5.92 13.93 0.31
CA PHE A 73 -6.82 14.80 -0.47
C PHE A 73 -7.48 15.92 0.35
N ALA A 74 -7.42 15.84 1.67
CA ALA A 74 -7.89 16.85 2.61
C ALA A 74 -6.87 16.99 3.76
N PRO A 75 -5.65 17.43 3.47
CA PRO A 75 -4.57 17.52 4.45
C PRO A 75 -4.81 18.62 5.47
N ARG A 76 -4.21 18.45 6.65
CA ARG A 76 -4.08 19.49 7.66
C ARG A 76 -2.61 19.77 7.88
N VAL A 77 -2.22 21.03 7.83
CA VAL A 77 -0.83 21.48 7.98
C VAL A 77 -0.69 22.35 9.22
N ARG A 78 0.28 22.02 10.04
CA ARG A 78 0.73 22.87 11.14
C ARG A 78 1.98 23.64 10.67
N LEU A 79 1.89 24.95 10.65
CA LEU A 79 3.03 25.81 10.38
C LEU A 79 4.06 25.73 11.51
N PHE A 80 5.33 25.86 11.16
CA PHE A 80 6.38 26.06 12.14
C PHE A 80 6.42 27.53 12.59
N GLY A 81 6.65 27.70 13.87
CA GLY A 81 6.58 29.02 14.52
C GLY A 81 5.16 29.43 14.90
N GLU A 82 5.03 30.11 16.05
CA GLU A 82 3.75 30.50 16.63
C GLU A 82 3.47 32.01 16.48
N LEU A 83 4.45 32.76 15.97
CA LEU A 83 4.38 34.21 15.87
C LEU A 83 3.57 34.67 14.66
N GLY A 84 3.01 35.86 14.76
CA GLY A 84 2.23 36.52 13.71
C GLY A 84 0.72 36.44 13.89
N PRO A 85 -0.04 37.28 13.15
CA PRO A 85 -1.50 37.34 13.24
C PRO A 85 -2.15 36.00 12.89
N ALA A 86 -3.16 35.57 13.67
CA ALA A 86 -3.86 34.31 13.46
C ALA A 86 -4.43 34.18 12.03
N SER A 87 -5.05 35.25 11.51
CA SER A 87 -5.60 35.28 10.17
C SER A 87 -4.55 35.10 9.06
N ALA A 88 -3.34 35.64 9.25
CA ALA A 88 -2.24 35.46 8.30
C ALA A 88 -1.71 34.00 8.34
N ARG A 89 -1.59 33.41 9.52
CA ARG A 89 -1.21 32.01 9.72
C ARG A 89 -2.21 31.06 9.12
N GLU A 90 -3.51 31.30 9.30
CA GLU A 90 -4.54 30.48 8.68
C GLU A 90 -4.50 30.54 7.15
N ARG A 91 -4.29 31.74 6.56
CA ARG A 91 -4.15 31.85 5.10
C ARG A 91 -2.93 31.09 4.59
N ALA A 92 -1.80 31.22 5.29
CA ALA A 92 -0.59 30.46 4.96
C ALA A 92 -0.79 28.95 5.08
N ALA A 93 -1.40 28.47 6.17
CA ALA A 93 -1.71 27.06 6.34
C ALA A 93 -2.64 26.54 5.23
N ARG A 94 -3.73 27.24 4.93
CA ARG A 94 -4.65 26.89 3.83
C ARG A 94 -3.94 26.85 2.47
N ARG A 95 -2.97 27.72 2.23
CA ARG A 95 -2.18 27.69 0.99
C ARG A 95 -1.33 26.43 0.89
N LEU A 96 -0.67 26.02 1.98
CA LEU A 96 0.09 24.77 2.01
C LEU A 96 -0.83 23.52 1.89
N GLU A 97 -1.98 23.54 2.52
CA GLU A 97 -2.99 22.48 2.40
C GLU A 97 -3.49 22.36 0.96
N ALA A 98 -3.76 23.47 0.29
CA ALA A 98 -4.15 23.51 -1.12
C ALA A 98 -3.07 22.93 -2.05
N PHE A 99 -1.79 23.30 -1.82
CA PHE A 99 -0.65 22.72 -2.53
C PHE A 99 -0.58 21.20 -2.35
N LEU A 100 -0.69 20.72 -1.11
CA LEU A 100 -0.66 19.26 -0.87
C LEU A 100 -1.84 18.54 -1.49
N ALA A 101 -3.04 19.12 -1.48
CA ALA A 101 -4.21 18.54 -2.13
C ALA A 101 -4.05 18.46 -3.66
N ALA A 102 -3.44 19.48 -4.28
CA ALA A 102 -3.11 19.47 -5.71
C ALA A 102 -2.06 18.39 -6.03
N GLU A 103 -1.01 18.27 -5.21
CA GLU A 103 0.00 17.21 -5.36
C GLU A 103 -0.60 15.81 -5.17
N ALA A 104 -1.52 15.63 -4.20
CA ALA A 104 -2.26 14.38 -4.03
C ALA A 104 -3.06 14.02 -5.27
N ALA A 105 -3.79 14.99 -5.85
CA ALA A 105 -4.57 14.77 -7.06
C ALA A 105 -3.68 14.32 -8.24
N ARG A 106 -2.45 14.83 -8.32
CA ARG A 106 -1.48 14.50 -9.36
C ARG A 106 -0.82 13.13 -9.11
N ARG A 107 -0.30 12.89 -7.91
CA ARG A 107 0.52 11.71 -7.58
C ARG A 107 -0.31 10.48 -7.22
N LEU A 108 -1.44 10.69 -6.54
CA LEU A 108 -2.39 9.63 -6.16
C LEU A 108 -3.63 9.62 -7.08
N GLY A 109 -3.51 10.17 -8.29
CA GLY A 109 -4.58 10.26 -9.28
C GLY A 109 -5.32 8.94 -9.56
N PRO A 110 -4.66 7.77 -9.62
CA PRO A 110 -5.35 6.49 -9.77
C PRO A 110 -6.34 6.19 -8.65
N LEU A 111 -6.00 6.51 -7.40
CA LEU A 111 -6.90 6.33 -6.25
C LEU A 111 -8.11 7.27 -6.36
N ARG A 112 -7.88 8.54 -6.66
CA ARG A 112 -8.94 9.54 -6.85
C ARG A 112 -9.89 9.19 -8.00
N LYS A 113 -9.37 8.64 -9.11
CA LYS A 113 -10.20 8.15 -10.23
C LYS A 113 -11.11 7.01 -9.78
N LEU A 114 -10.61 6.11 -8.94
CA LEU A 114 -11.38 4.99 -8.41
C LEU A 114 -12.47 5.49 -7.46
N GLU A 115 -12.17 6.43 -6.55
CA GLU A 115 -13.13 7.09 -5.67
C GLU A 115 -14.24 7.80 -6.45
N ALA A 116 -13.87 8.60 -7.46
CA ALA A 116 -14.82 9.29 -8.31
C ALA A 116 -15.73 8.33 -9.10
N ALA A 117 -15.20 7.19 -9.55
CA ALA A 117 -15.98 6.17 -10.24
C ALA A 117 -16.97 5.46 -9.30
N LEU A 118 -16.61 5.28 -8.02
CA LEU A 118 -17.53 4.79 -6.99
C LEU A 118 -18.64 5.79 -6.68
N ALA A 119 -18.27 7.05 -6.47
CA ALA A 119 -19.21 8.12 -6.15
C ALA A 119 -20.22 8.36 -7.26
N SER A 120 -19.78 8.30 -8.53
CA SER A 120 -20.65 8.48 -9.70
C SER A 120 -21.47 7.25 -10.08
N GLY A 121 -21.34 6.12 -9.37
CA GLY A 121 -22.03 4.86 -9.68
C GLY A 121 -21.60 4.19 -10.99
N ARG A 122 -20.48 4.61 -11.59
CA ARG A 122 -19.94 4.03 -12.84
C ARG A 122 -19.50 2.58 -12.67
N ILE A 123 -19.13 2.19 -11.44
CA ILE A 123 -18.81 0.81 -11.09
C ILE A 123 -19.98 0.23 -10.32
N LYS A 124 -20.45 -0.96 -10.73
CA LYS A 124 -21.57 -1.67 -10.13
C LYS A 124 -21.17 -3.11 -9.75
N GLY A 125 -22.05 -3.82 -9.08
CA GLY A 125 -21.90 -5.23 -8.76
C GLY A 125 -20.69 -5.56 -7.91
N LEU A 126 -20.06 -6.69 -8.17
CA LEU A 126 -18.88 -7.17 -7.44
C LEU A 126 -17.67 -6.25 -7.60
N ALA A 127 -17.51 -5.63 -8.78
CA ALA A 127 -16.44 -4.68 -9.03
C ALA A 127 -16.52 -3.46 -8.09
N ARG A 128 -17.74 -3.01 -7.71
CA ARG A 128 -17.93 -1.93 -6.74
C ARG A 128 -17.38 -2.31 -5.36
N GLY A 129 -17.69 -3.51 -4.88
CA GLY A 129 -17.20 -4.00 -3.59
C GLY A 129 -15.68 -4.13 -3.55
N ILE A 130 -15.07 -4.66 -4.62
CA ILE A 130 -13.61 -4.75 -4.77
C ILE A 130 -12.97 -3.36 -4.80
N ALA A 131 -13.53 -2.42 -5.57
CA ALA A 131 -13.01 -1.06 -5.66
C ALA A 131 -13.06 -0.32 -4.31
N TYR A 132 -14.13 -0.49 -3.56
CA TYR A 132 -14.28 0.07 -2.21
C TYR A 132 -13.17 -0.46 -1.28
N ARG A 133 -13.01 -1.79 -1.17
CA ARG A 133 -11.95 -2.41 -0.35
C ARG A 133 -10.54 -2.01 -0.80
N LEU A 134 -10.34 -1.82 -2.11
CA LEU A 134 -9.06 -1.40 -2.64
C LEU A 134 -8.71 0.03 -2.21
N ILE A 135 -9.69 0.93 -2.14
CA ILE A 135 -9.50 2.28 -1.61
C ILE A 135 -9.17 2.24 -0.12
N GLU A 136 -9.95 1.49 0.68
CA GLU A 136 -9.70 1.36 2.12
C GLU A 136 -8.30 0.79 2.43
N SER A 137 -7.80 -0.09 1.57
CA SER A 137 -6.45 -0.66 1.70
C SER A 137 -5.34 0.18 1.07
N GLY A 138 -5.60 1.44 0.70
CA GLY A 138 -4.60 2.33 0.12
C GLY A 138 -4.14 1.95 -1.28
N GLY A 139 -4.96 1.22 -2.03
CA GLY A 139 -4.68 0.83 -3.42
C GLY A 139 -3.94 -0.50 -3.59
N VAL A 140 -3.76 -1.28 -2.52
CA VAL A 140 -3.21 -2.64 -2.54
C VAL A 140 -4.09 -3.56 -1.69
N LEU A 141 -4.71 -4.55 -2.31
CA LEU A 141 -5.63 -5.48 -1.68
C LEU A 141 -5.14 -6.92 -1.84
N ASP A 142 -5.15 -7.70 -0.76
CA ASP A 142 -4.88 -9.14 -0.83
C ASP A 142 -5.97 -9.85 -1.63
N ARG A 143 -5.57 -10.53 -2.71
CA ARG A 143 -6.51 -11.28 -3.54
C ARG A 143 -7.20 -12.42 -2.78
N ALA A 144 -6.59 -12.95 -1.73
CA ALA A 144 -7.19 -14.00 -0.92
C ALA A 144 -8.48 -13.53 -0.23
N LEU A 145 -8.53 -12.25 0.21
CA LEU A 145 -9.69 -11.64 0.87
C LEU A 145 -10.91 -11.45 -0.05
N VAL A 146 -10.69 -11.42 -1.35
CA VAL A 146 -11.73 -11.21 -2.38
C VAL A 146 -11.72 -12.31 -3.43
N ARG A 147 -11.26 -13.52 -3.05
CA ARG A 147 -11.07 -14.63 -3.99
C ARG A 147 -12.37 -15.02 -4.70
N ALA A 148 -13.47 -15.14 -3.96
CA ALA A 148 -14.76 -15.53 -4.48
C ALA A 148 -15.28 -14.45 -5.46
N GLU A 149 -15.27 -13.20 -5.04
CA GLU A 149 -15.71 -12.06 -5.82
C GLU A 149 -14.85 -11.88 -7.06
N ALA A 150 -13.51 -11.95 -6.92
CA ALA A 150 -12.57 -11.83 -8.03
C ALA A 150 -12.72 -12.96 -9.06
N LYS A 151 -13.11 -14.18 -8.64
CA LYS A 151 -13.42 -15.30 -9.54
C LYS A 151 -14.75 -15.08 -10.26
N ALA A 152 -15.76 -14.57 -9.56
CA ALA A 152 -17.11 -14.36 -10.06
C ALA A 152 -17.29 -13.09 -10.90
N LEU A 153 -16.27 -12.20 -10.96
CA LEU A 153 -16.32 -11.01 -11.82
C LEU A 153 -16.63 -11.36 -13.26
N SER A 154 -17.64 -10.72 -13.81
CA SER A 154 -17.95 -10.76 -15.25
C SER A 154 -16.86 -10.11 -16.08
N GLN A 155 -16.85 -10.37 -17.40
CA GLN A 155 -15.91 -9.74 -18.33
C GLN A 155 -16.04 -8.19 -18.33
N VAL A 156 -17.26 -7.69 -18.21
CA VAL A 156 -17.55 -6.25 -18.18
C VAL A 156 -16.96 -5.63 -16.91
N GLU A 157 -17.18 -6.23 -15.75
CA GLU A 157 -16.65 -5.75 -14.48
C GLU A 157 -15.12 -5.77 -14.45
N ARG A 158 -14.50 -6.82 -14.99
CA ARG A 158 -13.03 -6.89 -15.13
C ARG A 158 -12.49 -5.76 -16.01
N ARG A 159 -13.16 -5.48 -17.15
CA ARG A 159 -12.80 -4.37 -18.04
C ARG A 159 -12.97 -3.03 -17.34
N ALA A 160 -14.04 -2.83 -16.57
CA ALA A 160 -14.29 -1.61 -15.80
C ALA A 160 -13.19 -1.33 -14.79
N LEU A 161 -12.79 -2.33 -13.98
CA LEU A 161 -11.68 -2.20 -13.04
C LEU A 161 -10.36 -1.89 -13.76
N LYS A 162 -10.09 -2.59 -14.87
CA LYS A 162 -8.88 -2.40 -15.68
C LYS A 162 -8.81 -1.00 -16.29
N ALA A 163 -9.93 -0.45 -16.76
CA ALA A 163 -10.03 0.91 -17.31
C ALA A 163 -9.73 1.99 -16.25
N LEU A 164 -9.95 1.69 -14.98
CA LEU A 164 -9.59 2.54 -13.84
C LEU A 164 -8.16 2.34 -13.34
N GLY A 165 -7.39 1.49 -14.02
CA GLY A 165 -6.00 1.22 -13.71
C GLY A 165 -5.77 0.11 -12.66
N VAL A 166 -6.82 -0.60 -12.25
CA VAL A 166 -6.67 -1.73 -11.31
C VAL A 166 -6.03 -2.91 -12.04
N ARG A 167 -4.94 -3.42 -11.49
CA ARG A 167 -4.32 -4.67 -11.93
C ARG A 167 -4.82 -5.83 -11.09
N LEU A 168 -5.37 -6.82 -11.77
CA LEU A 168 -5.81 -8.08 -11.16
C LEU A 168 -4.64 -9.07 -11.20
N GLY A 169 -3.73 -8.95 -10.24
CA GLY A 169 -2.53 -9.77 -10.16
C GLY A 169 -2.80 -11.17 -9.60
N ALA A 170 -1.75 -11.97 -9.49
CA ALA A 170 -1.84 -13.35 -9.02
C ALA A 170 -2.11 -13.44 -7.51
N PHE A 171 -1.48 -12.56 -6.74
CA PHE A 171 -1.57 -12.50 -5.28
C PHE A 171 -2.23 -11.23 -4.76
N SER A 172 -2.23 -10.15 -5.55
CA SER A 172 -2.75 -8.85 -5.15
C SER A 172 -3.63 -8.23 -6.24
N LEU A 173 -4.65 -7.48 -5.82
CA LEU A 173 -5.30 -6.50 -6.67
C LEU A 173 -4.70 -5.14 -6.29
N TYR A 174 -4.22 -4.36 -7.26
CA TYR A 174 -3.51 -3.12 -6.92
C TYR A 174 -3.55 -2.08 -8.04
N LEU A 175 -3.20 -0.87 -7.68
CA LEU A 175 -3.05 0.27 -8.58
C LEU A 175 -1.55 0.51 -8.84
N PRO A 176 -0.97 0.06 -9.98
CA PRO A 176 0.47 0.19 -10.26
C PRO A 176 0.97 1.64 -10.20
N GLY A 177 0.12 2.60 -10.51
CA GLY A 177 0.47 4.01 -10.44
C GLY A 177 0.83 4.50 -9.04
N LEU A 178 0.32 3.84 -7.99
CA LEU A 178 0.62 4.16 -6.60
C LEU A 178 1.94 3.55 -6.11
N LEU A 179 2.45 2.53 -6.80
CA LEU A 179 3.74 1.88 -6.49
C LEU A 179 4.93 2.64 -7.12
N ARG A 180 4.68 3.72 -7.86
CA ARG A 180 5.76 4.56 -8.39
C ARG A 180 6.47 5.29 -7.25
N PRO A 181 7.81 5.44 -7.29
CA PRO A 181 8.58 6.05 -6.21
C PRO A 181 8.05 7.41 -5.75
N GLN A 182 7.64 8.27 -6.70
CA GLN A 182 7.09 9.59 -6.38
C GLN A 182 5.71 9.55 -5.67
N ALA A 183 4.86 8.58 -6.02
CA ALA A 183 3.57 8.39 -5.37
C ALA A 183 3.74 7.83 -3.96
N MET A 184 4.61 6.83 -3.80
CA MET A 184 4.95 6.26 -2.49
C MET A 184 5.59 7.29 -1.58
N ALA A 185 6.60 8.03 -2.05
CA ALA A 185 7.25 9.09 -1.26
C ALA A 185 6.24 10.15 -0.77
N PHE A 186 5.28 10.51 -1.61
CA PHE A 186 4.21 11.43 -1.24
C PHE A 186 3.27 10.80 -0.19
N ALA A 187 2.80 9.58 -0.40
CA ALA A 187 1.91 8.89 0.53
C ALA A 187 2.56 8.68 1.91
N GLN A 188 3.85 8.37 1.95
CA GLN A 188 4.64 8.20 3.17
C GLN A 188 4.66 9.44 4.05
N GLY A 189 4.62 10.64 3.45
CA GLY A 189 4.58 11.89 4.20
C GLY A 189 3.34 12.07 5.09
N PHE A 190 2.29 11.28 4.87
CA PHE A 190 1.07 11.25 5.69
C PHE A 190 1.08 10.16 6.77
N ILE A 191 2.11 9.32 6.80
CA ILE A 191 2.25 8.25 7.79
C ILE A 191 3.14 8.72 8.94
N PRO A 192 2.72 8.57 10.21
CA PRO A 192 3.57 8.86 11.36
C PRO A 192 4.91 8.12 11.29
N ARG A 193 5.96 8.70 11.86
CA ARG A 193 7.31 8.08 11.81
C ARG A 193 7.39 6.78 12.59
N GLU A 194 6.68 6.72 13.71
CA GLU A 194 6.62 5.55 14.57
C GLU A 194 5.91 4.40 13.84
N GLY A 195 6.53 3.23 13.86
CA GLY A 195 5.94 2.02 13.25
C GLY A 195 5.97 1.98 11.73
N ARG A 196 6.74 2.84 11.06
CA ARG A 196 6.94 2.75 9.59
C ARG A 196 7.61 1.43 9.22
N PRO A 197 7.07 0.68 8.24
CA PRO A 197 7.75 -0.48 7.71
C PRO A 197 8.99 -0.06 6.91
N ARG A 198 9.95 -0.98 6.76
CA ARG A 198 11.13 -0.77 5.91
C ARG A 198 10.74 -0.91 4.44
N PRO A 199 10.94 0.11 3.59
CA PRO A 199 10.63 0.01 2.17
C PRO A 199 11.58 -0.94 1.44
N GLY A 200 11.10 -1.55 0.35
CA GLY A 200 11.92 -2.28 -0.62
C GLY A 200 12.40 -3.66 -0.21
N ALA A 201 12.34 -4.05 1.05
CA ALA A 201 12.78 -5.35 1.53
C ALA A 201 11.67 -6.08 2.29
N VAL A 202 11.80 -7.40 2.38
CA VAL A 202 10.97 -8.20 3.29
C VAL A 202 11.35 -7.86 4.73
N SER A 203 10.34 -7.64 5.55
CA SER A 203 10.55 -7.35 6.97
C SER A 203 9.45 -7.99 7.81
N ARG A 204 9.77 -8.28 9.08
CA ARG A 204 8.78 -8.77 10.02
C ARG A 204 7.82 -7.64 10.41
N LEU A 205 6.52 -7.94 10.41
CA LEU A 205 5.50 -7.01 10.90
C LEU A 205 5.65 -6.78 12.41
N SER A 206 5.38 -5.55 12.84
CA SER A 206 5.26 -5.22 14.27
C SER A 206 4.02 -5.85 14.89
N ASP A 207 3.92 -5.80 16.20
CA ASP A 207 2.73 -6.17 16.95
C ASP A 207 2.25 -4.94 17.76
N PRO A 208 1.07 -4.38 17.46
CA PRO A 208 0.15 -4.75 16.38
C PRO A 208 0.70 -4.45 14.98
N PRO A 209 0.21 -5.18 13.95
CA PRO A 209 0.66 -4.96 12.58
C PRO A 209 0.14 -3.62 12.02
N PRO A 210 0.90 -2.94 11.16
CA PRO A 210 0.44 -1.75 10.48
C PRO A 210 -0.80 -2.04 9.63
N SER A 211 -1.66 -1.03 9.46
CA SER A 211 -2.84 -1.19 8.60
C SER A 211 -2.45 -1.45 7.14
N PRO A 212 -3.32 -2.10 6.35
CA PRO A 212 -3.06 -2.33 4.92
C PRO A 212 -2.72 -1.06 4.14
N ALA A 213 -3.38 0.06 4.46
CA ALA A 213 -3.13 1.35 3.82
C ALA A 213 -1.73 1.90 4.16
N VAL A 214 -1.25 1.71 5.38
CA VAL A 214 0.12 2.05 5.78
C VAL A 214 1.12 1.22 4.97
N LEU A 215 0.94 -0.10 4.90
CA LEU A 215 1.81 -0.97 4.11
C LEU A 215 1.82 -0.58 2.63
N ALA A 216 0.65 -0.29 2.06
CA ALA A 216 0.50 0.13 0.67
C ALA A 216 1.27 1.40 0.34
N ALA A 217 1.33 2.39 1.27
CA ALA A 217 2.12 3.61 1.11
C ALA A 217 3.63 3.33 0.96
N PHE A 218 4.09 2.17 1.42
CA PHE A 218 5.48 1.69 1.25
C PHE A 218 5.64 0.65 0.14
N GLY A 219 4.59 0.42 -0.67
CA GLY A 219 4.59 -0.60 -1.72
C GLY A 219 4.58 -2.03 -1.20
N LEU A 220 4.18 -2.22 0.04
CA LEU A 220 4.20 -3.49 0.76
C LEU A 220 2.80 -4.07 0.96
N ARG A 221 2.74 -5.36 1.21
CA ARG A 221 1.55 -6.09 1.64
C ARG A 221 1.91 -7.08 2.75
N ALA A 222 1.01 -7.29 3.68
CA ALA A 222 1.14 -8.34 4.68
C ALA A 222 0.99 -9.74 4.05
N VAL A 223 1.93 -10.63 4.34
CA VAL A 223 1.91 -12.04 3.96
C VAL A 223 2.31 -12.86 5.20
N GLY A 224 1.35 -13.43 5.88
CA GLY A 224 1.57 -14.02 7.20
C GLY A 224 2.08 -12.96 8.20
N ARG A 225 3.27 -13.17 8.74
CA ARG A 225 3.93 -12.25 9.68
C ARG A 225 4.96 -11.33 9.01
N LEU A 226 4.99 -11.30 7.68
CA LEU A 226 5.96 -10.55 6.90
C LEU A 226 5.27 -9.43 6.11
N ALA A 227 5.92 -8.28 6.02
CA ALA A 227 5.64 -7.25 5.03
C ALA A 227 6.48 -7.56 3.78
N VAL A 228 5.84 -7.73 2.63
CA VAL A 228 6.49 -8.16 1.39
C VAL A 228 6.17 -7.15 0.28
N PRO A 229 7.16 -6.75 -0.53
CA PRO A 229 6.93 -5.88 -1.68
C PRO A 229 5.91 -6.50 -2.65
N VAL A 230 4.92 -5.71 -3.06
CA VAL A 230 3.85 -6.16 -3.97
C VAL A 230 4.42 -6.61 -5.31
N GLU A 231 5.40 -5.87 -5.85
CA GLU A 231 6.05 -6.21 -7.12
C GLU A 231 6.80 -7.54 -7.05
N ALA A 232 7.46 -7.82 -5.92
CA ALA A 232 8.15 -9.09 -5.71
C ALA A 232 7.15 -10.27 -5.66
N LEU A 233 5.96 -10.07 -5.05
CA LEU A 233 4.91 -11.09 -5.05
C LEU A 233 4.40 -11.41 -6.46
N GLU A 234 4.15 -10.38 -7.27
CA GLU A 234 3.66 -10.59 -8.64
C GLU A 234 4.77 -11.18 -9.54
N ARG A 235 6.03 -10.84 -9.29
CA ARG A 235 7.19 -11.46 -9.95
C ARG A 235 7.35 -12.93 -9.57
N LEU A 236 7.12 -13.28 -8.29
CA LEU A 236 7.12 -14.68 -7.84
C LEU A 236 6.19 -15.55 -8.68
N ASP A 237 4.97 -15.10 -8.99
CA ASP A 237 4.03 -15.85 -9.82
C ASP A 237 4.58 -16.09 -11.24
N ALA A 238 5.22 -15.09 -11.82
CA ALA A 238 5.85 -15.23 -13.13
C ALA A 238 7.01 -16.24 -13.09
N LEU A 239 7.88 -16.14 -12.07
CA LEU A 239 9.02 -17.06 -11.88
C LEU A 239 8.57 -18.51 -11.65
N LEU A 240 7.54 -18.73 -10.82
CA LEU A 240 7.01 -20.08 -10.58
C LEU A 240 6.36 -20.71 -11.82
N ARG A 241 5.82 -19.91 -12.75
CA ARG A 241 5.22 -20.37 -14.00
C ARG A 241 6.26 -20.63 -15.09
N SER A 242 7.31 -19.81 -15.16
CA SER A 242 8.37 -19.92 -16.18
C SER A 242 9.47 -20.92 -15.83
N ALA A 243 9.48 -21.44 -14.59
CA ALA A 243 10.49 -22.41 -14.15
C ALA A 243 10.45 -23.70 -14.97
N ALA A 244 11.62 -24.34 -15.17
CA ALA A 244 11.75 -25.61 -15.88
C ALA A 244 10.85 -26.73 -15.34
N LYS A 245 10.57 -26.71 -14.03
CA LYS A 245 9.52 -27.49 -13.37
C LYS A 245 8.51 -26.52 -12.75
N PRO A 246 7.23 -26.52 -13.14
CA PRO A 246 6.22 -25.65 -12.55
C PRO A 246 6.22 -25.75 -11.02
N GLY A 247 6.31 -24.57 -10.36
CA GLY A 247 6.37 -24.49 -8.90
C GLY A 247 7.77 -24.61 -8.30
N LEU A 248 8.83 -24.74 -9.11
CA LEU A 248 10.21 -24.73 -8.63
C LEU A 248 10.64 -23.26 -8.40
N LEU A 249 11.03 -22.93 -7.18
CA LEU A 249 11.73 -21.67 -6.89
C LEU A 249 13.23 -21.97 -6.80
N SER A 250 13.96 -21.65 -7.86
CA SER A 250 15.42 -21.80 -7.89
C SER A 250 16.11 -20.76 -6.99
N ASP A 251 17.38 -21.01 -6.63
CA ASP A 251 18.18 -20.05 -5.87
C ASP A 251 18.33 -18.73 -6.62
N GLN A 252 18.56 -18.77 -7.93
CA GLN A 252 18.61 -17.57 -8.76
C GLN A 252 17.30 -16.76 -8.71
N ALA A 253 16.15 -17.44 -8.82
CA ALA A 253 14.84 -16.76 -8.71
C ALA A 253 14.60 -16.16 -7.32
N ARG A 254 15.09 -16.83 -6.28
CA ARG A 254 15.03 -16.34 -4.90
C ARG A 254 15.91 -15.11 -4.69
N GLU A 255 17.12 -15.13 -5.23
CA GLU A 255 18.03 -13.98 -5.21
C GLU A 255 17.48 -12.80 -6.00
N GLU A 256 16.85 -13.04 -7.17
CA GLU A 256 16.17 -12.00 -7.95
C GLU A 256 15.03 -11.33 -7.17
N LEU A 257 14.36 -12.05 -6.28
CA LEU A 257 13.33 -11.52 -5.38
C LEU A 257 13.91 -10.82 -4.15
N GLY A 258 15.21 -10.96 -3.89
CA GLY A 258 15.88 -10.44 -2.70
C GLY A 258 15.48 -11.16 -1.42
N TRP A 259 15.11 -12.45 -1.50
CA TRP A 259 14.63 -13.22 -0.36
C TRP A 259 15.67 -14.25 0.10
N ASN A 260 15.83 -14.39 1.41
CA ASN A 260 16.54 -15.53 1.96
C ASN A 260 15.66 -16.80 1.97
N GLU A 261 16.23 -17.96 2.26
CA GLU A 261 15.52 -19.24 2.21
C GLU A 261 14.33 -19.31 3.19
N HIS A 262 14.51 -18.75 4.40
CA HIS A 262 13.46 -18.71 5.42
C HIS A 262 12.29 -17.82 4.99
N GLU A 263 12.59 -16.63 4.50
CA GLU A 263 11.58 -15.68 4.00
C GLU A 263 10.80 -16.29 2.84
N ALA A 264 11.48 -16.88 1.86
CA ALA A 264 10.84 -17.53 0.72
C ALA A 264 9.89 -18.65 1.18
N ARG A 265 10.32 -19.48 2.13
CA ARG A 265 9.54 -20.57 2.71
C ARG A 265 8.30 -20.06 3.43
N ASP A 266 8.47 -19.04 4.28
CA ASP A 266 7.38 -18.46 5.07
C ASP A 266 6.37 -17.74 4.16
N ILE A 267 6.83 -16.98 3.17
CA ILE A 267 6.00 -16.31 2.18
C ILE A 267 5.18 -17.34 1.39
N LEU A 268 5.81 -18.37 0.84
CA LEU A 268 5.12 -19.40 0.05
C LEU A 268 4.07 -20.14 0.88
N ARG A 269 4.38 -20.50 2.14
CA ARG A 269 3.40 -21.11 3.05
C ARG A 269 2.22 -20.20 3.34
N ALA A 270 2.48 -18.93 3.62
CA ALA A 270 1.44 -17.94 3.88
C ALA A 270 0.57 -17.64 2.65
N LEU A 271 1.13 -17.74 1.44
CA LEU A 271 0.40 -17.67 0.17
C LEU A 271 -0.40 -18.94 -0.16
N GLY A 272 -0.32 -19.97 0.69
CA GLY A 272 -1.07 -21.21 0.53
C GLY A 272 -0.36 -22.26 -0.33
N PHE A 273 0.95 -22.15 -0.50
CA PHE A 273 1.73 -23.22 -1.12
C PHE A 273 2.19 -24.25 -0.08
N ALA A 274 2.42 -25.47 -0.54
CA ALA A 274 3.06 -26.53 0.23
C ALA A 274 4.15 -27.21 -0.62
N PRO A 275 5.24 -27.68 -0.01
CA PRO A 275 6.24 -28.45 -0.73
C PRO A 275 5.63 -29.79 -1.19
N THR A 276 6.00 -30.25 -2.38
CA THR A 276 5.50 -31.50 -2.95
C THR A 276 6.16 -32.74 -2.32
N ALA A 277 7.35 -32.59 -1.77
CA ALA A 277 8.09 -33.60 -1.03
C ALA A 277 8.70 -33.02 0.23
N LYS A 278 9.10 -33.85 1.19
CA LYS A 278 9.87 -33.38 2.34
C LYS A 278 11.19 -32.76 1.84
N PRO A 279 11.48 -31.48 2.21
CA PRO A 279 12.72 -30.85 1.78
C PRO A 279 13.92 -31.64 2.29
N LYS A 280 14.81 -32.03 1.40
CA LYS A 280 16.12 -32.56 1.73
C LYS A 280 17.14 -31.44 1.64
N ALA A 281 18.15 -31.47 2.49
CA ALA A 281 19.22 -30.48 2.46
C ALA A 281 19.89 -30.49 1.07
N GLY A 282 19.98 -29.30 0.43
CA GLY A 282 20.63 -29.13 -0.87
C GLY A 282 19.78 -29.47 -2.10
N GLU A 283 18.55 -30.00 -1.94
CA GLU A 283 17.67 -30.25 -3.09
C GLU A 283 16.69 -29.08 -3.29
N PRO A 284 16.47 -28.63 -4.56
CA PRO A 284 15.51 -27.57 -4.85
C PRO A 284 14.08 -28.02 -4.56
N VAL A 285 13.32 -27.22 -3.81
CA VAL A 285 11.98 -27.53 -3.36
C VAL A 285 10.95 -27.10 -4.42
N VAL A 286 10.11 -28.03 -4.86
CA VAL A 286 8.96 -27.74 -5.72
C VAL A 286 7.75 -27.44 -4.85
N TRP A 287 7.09 -26.31 -5.11
CA TRP A 287 5.95 -25.81 -4.37
C TRP A 287 4.65 -25.96 -5.15
N ARG A 288 3.59 -26.38 -4.48
CA ARG A 288 2.26 -26.56 -5.06
C ARG A 288 1.23 -25.78 -4.25
N ARG A 289 0.26 -25.14 -4.91
CA ARG A 289 -0.87 -24.52 -4.20
C ARG A 289 -1.71 -25.59 -3.49
N ARG A 290 -2.01 -25.34 -2.19
CA ARG A 290 -2.96 -26.17 -1.45
C ARG A 290 -4.34 -26.01 -2.09
N GLY A 291 -5.02 -27.14 -2.38
CA GLY A 291 -6.35 -27.16 -3.01
C GLY A 291 -6.37 -27.26 -4.54
N GLU A 292 -5.23 -27.18 -5.24
CA GLU A 292 -5.15 -27.82 -6.55
C GLU A 292 -5.12 -29.32 -6.28
N LYS A 293 -6.27 -30.00 -6.53
CA LYS A 293 -6.31 -31.47 -6.57
C LYS A 293 -5.12 -31.89 -7.42
N ALA A 294 -4.28 -32.78 -6.88
CA ALA A 294 -3.35 -33.51 -7.74
C ALA A 294 -4.20 -33.98 -8.95
N GLN A 295 -3.80 -33.57 -10.17
CA GLN A 295 -4.31 -34.24 -11.35
C GLN A 295 -4.26 -35.71 -10.99
N GLN A 296 -5.42 -36.31 -10.87
CA GLN A 296 -5.56 -37.68 -10.40
C GLN A 296 -4.52 -38.50 -11.12
N ARG A 297 -3.51 -38.94 -10.40
CA ARG A 297 -2.77 -40.12 -10.82
C ARG A 297 -3.89 -41.13 -11.12
N PRO A 298 -3.99 -41.66 -12.34
CA PRO A 298 -5.04 -42.62 -12.60
C PRO A 298 -4.99 -43.63 -11.46
N GLU A 299 -6.12 -43.78 -10.76
CA GLU A 299 -6.22 -44.82 -9.73
C GLU A 299 -5.76 -46.11 -10.34
N PRO A 300 -4.78 -46.80 -9.74
CA PRO A 300 -4.41 -48.12 -10.25
C PRO A 300 -5.69 -48.93 -10.31
N PRO A 301 -5.92 -49.69 -11.40
CA PRO A 301 -7.13 -50.46 -11.55
C PRO A 301 -7.35 -51.28 -10.27
N PRO A 302 -8.59 -51.35 -9.77
CA PRO A 302 -8.89 -52.07 -8.53
C PRO A 302 -8.34 -53.49 -8.65
N SER A 303 -7.60 -53.92 -7.62
CA SER A 303 -7.03 -55.25 -7.63
C SER A 303 -8.17 -56.27 -7.83
N PRO A 304 -7.97 -57.31 -8.65
CA PRO A 304 -9.04 -58.28 -8.96
C PRO A 304 -9.62 -58.97 -7.71
N HIS A 305 -8.96 -58.92 -6.59
CA HIS A 305 -9.39 -59.45 -5.28
C HIS A 305 -10.04 -58.44 -4.35
N SER A 306 -10.29 -57.19 -4.82
CA SER A 306 -11.02 -56.21 -4.01
C SER A 306 -12.50 -56.59 -3.93
N PRO A 307 -13.11 -56.63 -2.72
CA PRO A 307 -14.56 -56.85 -2.56
C PRO A 307 -15.40 -55.78 -3.27
N PHE A 308 -14.80 -54.65 -3.68
CA PHE A 308 -15.45 -53.56 -4.42
C PHE A 308 -15.23 -53.58 -5.92
N ALA A 309 -14.55 -54.63 -6.47
CA ALA A 309 -14.32 -54.76 -7.92
C ALA A 309 -15.64 -54.87 -8.72
N ALA A 310 -16.67 -55.49 -8.11
CA ALA A 310 -18.01 -55.56 -8.69
C ALA A 310 -18.72 -54.21 -8.82
N LEU A 311 -18.45 -53.25 -7.94
CA LEU A 311 -19.02 -51.91 -8.01
C LEU A 311 -18.36 -51.02 -9.08
N ALA A 312 -17.10 -51.26 -9.41
CA ALA A 312 -16.41 -50.61 -10.52
C ALA A 312 -17.01 -50.95 -11.87
N ALA A 313 -17.37 -52.24 -12.07
CA ALA A 313 -18.04 -52.71 -13.29
C ALA A 313 -19.45 -52.11 -13.49
N LEU A 314 -20.15 -51.75 -12.43
CA LEU A 314 -21.45 -51.07 -12.49
C LEU A 314 -21.38 -49.60 -12.91
N LYS A 315 -20.22 -48.95 -12.75
CA LYS A 315 -20.02 -47.55 -13.09
C LYS A 315 -19.84 -47.32 -14.60
N ASP A 316 -19.43 -48.33 -15.32
CA ASP A 316 -19.20 -48.31 -16.79
C ASP A 316 -20.41 -48.82 -17.61
N GLN A 317 -21.54 -49.15 -16.96
CA GLN A 317 -22.75 -49.54 -17.69
C GLN A 317 -23.46 -48.27 -18.20
N PRO A 318 -23.74 -48.16 -19.51
CA PRO A 318 -24.53 -47.07 -20.06
C PRO A 318 -25.94 -47.09 -19.47
N ALA A 319 -26.42 -45.91 -19.04
CA ALA A 319 -27.76 -45.75 -18.48
C ALA A 319 -28.83 -46.32 -19.42
N PRO A 320 -29.84 -47.08 -18.92
CA PRO A 320 -30.88 -47.65 -19.75
C PRO A 320 -31.66 -46.55 -20.47
N THR A 321 -31.69 -46.61 -21.80
CA THR A 321 -32.47 -45.73 -22.65
C THR A 321 -33.97 -45.88 -22.31
N ARG A 322 -34.58 -44.83 -21.74
CA ARG A 322 -36.05 -44.75 -21.59
C ARG A 322 -36.68 -44.76 -22.98
N ARG A 323 -37.43 -45.79 -23.29
CA ARG A 323 -38.34 -45.81 -24.45
C ARG A 323 -39.43 -44.77 -24.26
N PRO A 324 -39.73 -43.96 -25.26
CA PRO A 324 -40.92 -43.09 -25.18
C PRO A 324 -42.20 -43.93 -25.33
N ARG A 325 -43.20 -43.55 -24.51
CA ARG A 325 -44.60 -43.94 -24.73
C ARG A 325 -45.25 -42.92 -25.62
#